data_530530f2e15c6c19379d90a1b9635e96
#
_entry.id   530530f2e15c6c19379d90a1b9635e96
#
_cell.length_a   1.000
_cell.length_b   1.000
_cell.length_c   1.000
_cell.angle_alpha   90.00
_cell.angle_beta   90.00
_cell.angle_gamma   90.00
#
_symmetry.space_group_name_H-M   'P 1'
#
loop_
_entity.id
_entity.type
_entity.pdbx_description
1 polymer ?
#
loop_
_entity_poly.entity_id
_entity_poly.type
_entity_poly.pdbx_seq_one_letter_code
_entity_poly.pdbx_strand_id
1 'polypeptide(L)'
;MLAKAIATALKQGKRTFITGMARGSDIYAAELVLEYRAQYPDIHLICALPHPDFEKYWSPEWQQRYRKILKAADYVKVIRPEFSMSSYQIRNEWMVQLLDFSLEGREVFLGEFDVQRPLLFCP
;
A
#
# COMPACT_ATOMS: atom_id res chain seq x y z
N MET A 1 11.39 -3.27 11.99
CA MET A 1 10.02 -3.66 12.30
C MET A 1 9.20 -3.96 11.06
N LEU A 2 9.12 -3.02 10.13
CA LEU A 2 8.38 -3.28 8.90
C LEU A 2 8.94 -4.47 8.12
N ALA A 3 10.26 -4.55 7.99
CA ALA A 3 10.88 -5.66 7.26
C ALA A 3 10.52 -7.00 7.87
N LYS A 4 10.52 -7.09 9.19
CA LYS A 4 10.20 -8.33 9.88
C LYS A 4 8.73 -8.72 9.67
N ALA A 5 7.84 -7.73 9.73
CA ALA A 5 6.41 -7.98 9.53
C ALA A 5 6.12 -8.45 8.11
N ILE A 6 6.78 -7.84 7.12
CA ILE A 6 6.62 -8.24 5.72
C ILE A 6 7.16 -9.66 5.52
N ALA A 7 8.33 -9.95 6.07
CA ALA A 7 8.90 -11.28 5.96
C ALA A 7 7.99 -12.34 6.58
N THR A 8 7.39 -12.02 7.74
CA THR A 8 6.45 -12.93 8.40
C THR A 8 5.24 -13.18 7.51
N ALA A 9 4.69 -12.12 6.92
CA ALA A 9 3.54 -12.25 6.04
C ALA A 9 3.87 -13.15 4.84
N LEU A 10 5.05 -12.97 4.25
CA LEU A 10 5.48 -13.79 3.12
C LEU A 10 5.60 -15.26 3.51
N LYS A 11 6.11 -15.53 4.70
CA LYS A 11 6.21 -16.91 5.20
C LYS A 11 4.84 -17.54 5.42
N GLN A 12 3.84 -16.72 5.68
CA GLN A 12 2.46 -17.18 5.84
C GLN A 12 1.73 -17.35 4.52
N GLY A 13 2.40 -17.14 3.40
CA GLY A 13 1.80 -17.30 2.08
C GLY A 13 1.16 -16.06 1.51
N LYS A 14 1.33 -14.92 2.15
CA LYS A 14 0.80 -13.65 1.62
C LYS A 14 1.61 -13.20 0.43
N ARG A 15 0.95 -12.72 -0.62
CA ARG A 15 1.63 -12.29 -1.84
C ARG A 15 1.13 -10.96 -2.38
N THR A 16 -0.05 -10.52 -1.97
CA THR A 16 -0.61 -9.26 -2.42
C THR A 16 -0.56 -8.24 -1.30
N PHE A 17 0.09 -7.13 -1.55
CA PHE A 17 0.29 -6.08 -0.56
C PHE A 17 -0.39 -4.80 -1.03
N ILE A 18 -1.12 -4.16 -0.14
CA ILE A 18 -1.93 -2.98 -0.45
C ILE A 18 -1.44 -1.81 0.37
N THR A 19 -1.12 -0.70 -0.28
CA THR A 19 -0.60 0.48 0.40
C THR A 19 -1.39 1.72 0.02
N GLY A 20 -1.56 2.63 0.98
CA GLY A 20 -2.17 3.94 0.73
C GLY A 20 -1.19 4.98 0.24
N MET A 21 0.08 4.65 0.14
CA MET A 21 1.13 5.50 -0.41
C MET A 21 1.34 6.81 0.33
N ALA A 22 1.00 6.87 1.62
CA ALA A 22 1.29 8.05 2.42
C ALA A 22 2.79 8.18 2.65
N ARG A 23 3.25 9.43 2.69
CA ARG A 23 4.66 9.69 2.92
C ARG A 23 5.08 9.12 4.27
N GLY A 24 6.26 8.52 4.31
CA GLY A 24 6.79 7.90 5.53
C GLY A 24 6.67 6.39 5.48
N SER A 25 6.03 5.79 6.48
CA SER A 25 6.02 4.34 6.62
C SER A 25 5.37 3.60 5.46
N ASP A 26 4.35 4.17 4.83
CA ASP A 26 3.73 3.54 3.68
C ASP A 26 4.73 3.42 2.52
N ILE A 27 5.50 4.46 2.28
CA ILE A 27 6.52 4.46 1.22
C ILE A 27 7.62 3.46 1.55
N TYR A 28 8.12 3.47 2.80
CA TYR A 28 9.14 2.52 3.22
C TYR A 28 8.66 1.08 3.06
N ALA A 29 7.43 0.81 3.48
CA ALA A 29 6.90 -0.55 3.39
C ALA A 29 6.76 -1.00 1.94
N ALA A 30 6.27 -0.12 1.07
CA ALA A 30 6.15 -0.45 -0.35
C ALA A 30 7.49 -0.75 -0.98
N GLU A 31 8.51 0.03 -0.64
CA GLU A 31 9.86 -0.20 -1.14
C GLU A 31 10.39 -1.56 -0.69
N LEU A 32 10.16 -1.92 0.58
CA LEU A 32 10.58 -3.23 1.08
C LEU A 32 9.88 -4.37 0.36
N VAL A 33 8.59 -4.23 0.11
CA VAL A 33 7.83 -5.24 -0.63
C VAL A 33 8.43 -5.44 -2.02
N LEU A 34 8.77 -4.34 -2.69
CA LEU A 34 9.35 -4.42 -4.03
C LEU A 34 10.73 -5.08 -4.00
N GLU A 35 11.51 -4.87 -2.94
CA GLU A 35 12.80 -5.56 -2.79
C GLU A 35 12.60 -7.07 -2.64
N TYR A 36 11.58 -7.50 -1.92
CA TYR A 36 11.30 -8.92 -1.75
C TYR A 36 10.84 -9.60 -3.03
N ARG A 37 10.44 -8.83 -4.04
CA ARG A 37 10.00 -9.40 -5.31
C ARG A 37 11.10 -10.22 -5.97
N ALA A 38 12.36 -9.94 -5.67
CA ALA A 38 13.47 -10.73 -6.19
C ALA A 38 13.44 -12.17 -5.67
N GLN A 39 12.96 -12.37 -4.44
CA GLN A 39 12.86 -13.70 -3.82
C GLN A 39 11.49 -14.31 -4.02
N TYR A 40 10.46 -13.49 -4.14
CA TYR A 40 9.07 -13.92 -4.28
C TYR A 40 8.48 -13.25 -5.53
N PRO A 41 8.77 -13.80 -6.74
CA PRO A 41 8.34 -13.13 -7.97
C PRO A 41 6.84 -12.99 -8.14
N ASP A 42 6.05 -13.73 -7.38
CA ASP A 42 4.59 -13.65 -7.43
C ASP A 42 4.00 -12.57 -6.53
N ILE A 43 4.84 -11.72 -5.94
CA ILE A 43 4.35 -10.57 -5.17
C ILE A 43 3.62 -9.59 -6.09
N HIS A 44 2.48 -9.11 -5.61
CA HIS A 44 1.72 -8.05 -6.25
C HIS A 44 1.60 -6.87 -5.29
N LEU A 45 1.82 -5.66 -5.80
CA LEU A 45 1.68 -4.44 -5.02
C LEU A 45 0.55 -3.60 -5.60
N ILE A 46 -0.41 -3.27 -4.76
CA ILE A 46 -1.56 -2.44 -5.12
C ILE A 46 -1.43 -1.12 -4.38
N CYS A 47 -1.48 -0.01 -5.12
CA CYS A 47 -1.42 1.33 -4.55
C CYS A 47 -2.80 1.96 -4.64
N ALA A 48 -3.31 2.45 -3.52
CA ALA A 48 -4.60 3.12 -3.45
C ALA A 48 -4.38 4.59 -3.12
N LEU A 49 -4.59 5.45 -4.11
CA LEU A 49 -4.34 6.88 -3.97
C LEU A 49 -5.64 7.61 -3.71
N PRO A 50 -5.67 8.55 -2.75
CA PRO A 50 -6.92 9.27 -2.45
C PRO A 50 -7.34 10.17 -3.60
N HIS A 51 -6.39 10.79 -4.30
CA HIS A 51 -6.68 11.66 -5.43
C HIS A 51 -5.42 11.80 -6.29
N PRO A 52 -5.51 12.29 -7.53
CA PRO A 52 -4.33 12.55 -8.35
C PRO A 52 -3.45 13.62 -7.68
N ASP A 53 -2.17 13.61 -8.01
CA ASP A 53 -1.21 14.57 -7.48
C ASP A 53 -1.13 14.55 -5.95
N PHE A 54 -1.37 13.38 -5.35
CA PHE A 54 -1.29 13.18 -3.92
C PHE A 54 0.07 13.65 -3.36
N GLU A 55 1.13 13.49 -4.15
CA GLU A 55 2.49 13.82 -3.75
C GLU A 55 2.89 15.26 -4.08
N LYS A 56 1.97 16.07 -4.55
CA LYS A 56 2.26 17.38 -5.15
C LYS A 56 3.13 18.30 -4.27
N TYR A 57 2.87 18.28 -2.97
CA TYR A 57 3.56 19.18 -2.04
C TYR A 57 4.69 18.52 -1.27
N TRP A 58 5.07 17.32 -1.65
CA TRP A 58 6.19 16.64 -1.00
C TRP A 58 7.51 17.17 -1.55
N SER A 59 8.61 16.92 -0.81
CA SER A 59 9.94 17.26 -1.33
C SER A 59 10.26 16.45 -2.58
N PRO A 60 11.18 16.95 -3.43
CA PRO A 60 11.55 16.20 -4.64
C PRO A 60 12.01 14.78 -4.38
N GLU A 61 12.73 14.56 -3.28
CA GLU A 61 13.19 13.23 -2.92
C GLU A 61 12.03 12.27 -2.68
N TRP A 62 11.04 12.68 -1.90
CA TRP A 62 9.87 11.87 -1.64
C TRP A 62 9.02 11.67 -2.89
N GLN A 63 8.90 12.69 -3.72
CA GLN A 63 8.18 12.57 -4.97
C GLN A 63 8.81 11.53 -5.89
N GLN A 64 10.12 11.51 -5.96
CA GLN A 64 10.85 10.55 -6.79
C GLN A 64 10.62 9.12 -6.31
N ARG A 65 10.69 8.90 -5.02
CA ARG A 65 10.44 7.58 -4.42
C ARG A 65 9.02 7.12 -4.69
N TYR A 66 8.07 8.02 -4.52
CA TYR A 66 6.66 7.76 -4.77
C TYR A 66 6.44 7.31 -6.22
N ARG A 67 6.96 8.08 -7.17
CA ARG A 67 6.78 7.77 -8.59
C ARG A 67 7.45 6.46 -8.99
N LYS A 68 8.58 6.17 -8.41
CA LYS A 68 9.28 4.91 -8.67
C LYS A 68 8.44 3.72 -8.23
N ILE A 69 7.80 3.83 -7.07
CA ILE A 69 6.92 2.77 -6.58
C ILE A 69 5.72 2.60 -7.51
N LEU A 70 5.10 3.69 -7.93
CA LEU A 70 3.94 3.62 -8.81
C LEU A 70 4.28 2.93 -10.13
N LYS A 71 5.47 3.17 -10.66
CA LYS A 71 5.92 2.51 -11.88
C LYS A 71 6.04 1.01 -11.71
N ALA A 72 6.46 0.56 -10.54
CA ALA A 72 6.69 -0.85 -10.27
C ALA A 72 5.45 -1.56 -9.77
N ALA A 73 4.40 -0.83 -9.37
CA ALA A 73 3.19 -1.42 -8.83
C ALA A 73 2.43 -2.19 -9.91
N ASP A 74 1.71 -3.22 -9.46
CA ASP A 74 0.90 -4.03 -10.35
C ASP A 74 -0.45 -3.39 -10.65
N TYR A 75 -0.96 -2.60 -9.71
CA TYR A 75 -2.24 -1.91 -9.87
C TYR A 75 -2.24 -0.63 -9.06
N VAL A 76 -2.76 0.43 -9.67
CA VAL A 76 -2.89 1.73 -9.01
C VAL A 76 -4.34 2.16 -9.12
N LYS A 77 -4.99 2.37 -7.98
CA LYS A 77 -6.37 2.84 -7.92
C LYS A 77 -6.39 4.28 -7.43
N VAL A 78 -6.96 5.18 -8.22
CA VAL A 78 -7.21 6.55 -7.79
C VAL A 78 -8.66 6.64 -7.36
N ILE A 79 -8.89 6.95 -6.09
CA ILE A 79 -10.22 6.86 -5.49
C ILE A 79 -11.14 7.98 -5.97
N ARG A 80 -10.61 9.20 -6.04
CA ARG A 80 -11.38 10.37 -6.48
C ARG A 80 -10.61 11.11 -7.56
N PRO A 81 -11.31 11.69 -8.55
CA PRO A 81 -10.63 12.45 -9.60
C PRO A 81 -10.12 13.80 -9.11
N GLU A 82 -10.62 14.28 -7.96
CA GLU A 82 -10.23 15.57 -7.40
C GLU A 82 -9.99 15.44 -5.91
N PHE A 83 -9.23 16.37 -5.36
CA PHE A 83 -9.03 16.42 -3.94
C PHE A 83 -10.35 16.64 -3.21
N SER A 84 -10.55 15.91 -2.12
CA SER A 84 -11.71 16.04 -1.25
C SER A 84 -11.28 15.66 0.15
N MET A 85 -11.84 16.31 1.16
CA MET A 85 -11.54 15.96 2.55
C MET A 85 -11.89 14.51 2.87
N SER A 86 -12.88 13.96 2.17
CA SER A 86 -13.29 12.59 2.40
C SER A 86 -12.52 11.56 1.60
N SER A 87 -11.65 11.97 0.65
CA SER A 87 -10.97 11.01 -0.22
C SER A 87 -10.05 10.09 0.55
N TYR A 88 -9.44 10.54 1.63
CA TYR A 88 -8.58 9.69 2.45
C TYR A 88 -9.37 8.57 3.10
N GLN A 89 -10.51 8.91 3.68
CA GLN A 89 -11.35 7.91 4.32
C GLN A 89 -11.92 6.93 3.31
N ILE A 90 -12.36 7.44 2.16
CA ILE A 90 -12.89 6.58 1.11
C ILE A 90 -11.80 5.64 0.61
N ARG A 91 -10.57 6.12 0.46
CA ARG A 91 -9.44 5.28 0.08
C ARG A 91 -9.24 4.15 1.10
N ASN A 92 -9.28 4.50 2.39
CA ASN A 92 -9.10 3.50 3.44
C ASN A 92 -10.22 2.46 3.42
N GLU A 93 -11.45 2.89 3.21
CA GLU A 93 -12.59 1.98 3.10
C GLU A 93 -12.45 1.05 1.91
N TRP A 94 -11.99 1.58 0.78
CA TRP A 94 -11.76 0.75 -0.40
C TRP A 94 -10.72 -0.33 -0.13
N MET A 95 -9.65 0.02 0.57
CA MET A 95 -8.61 -0.95 0.90
C MET A 95 -9.14 -2.05 1.82
N VAL A 96 -9.98 -1.68 2.80
CA VAL A 96 -10.60 -2.65 3.70
C VAL A 96 -11.53 -3.58 2.92
N GLN A 97 -12.37 -3.01 2.05
CA GLN A 97 -13.29 -3.80 1.24
C GLN A 97 -12.55 -4.78 0.34
N LEU A 98 -11.42 -4.36 -0.20
CA LEU A 98 -10.62 -5.23 -1.05
C LEU A 98 -10.16 -6.47 -0.30
N LEU A 99 -9.80 -6.32 0.97
CA LEU A 99 -9.43 -7.46 1.80
C LEU A 99 -10.61 -8.40 2.04
N ASP A 100 -11.80 -7.83 2.21
CA ASP A 100 -13.00 -8.64 2.44
C ASP A 100 -13.35 -9.54 1.25
N PHE A 101 -12.87 -9.17 0.07
CA PHE A 101 -13.07 -10.00 -1.13
C PHE A 101 -11.95 -11.00 -1.35
N SER A 102 -10.98 -11.05 -0.45
CA SER A 102 -9.89 -11.99 -0.58
C SER A 102 -10.39 -13.40 -0.24
N LEU A 103 -10.36 -14.27 -1.22
CA LEU A 103 -10.78 -15.66 -1.03
C LEU A 103 -9.68 -16.53 -0.47
N GLU A 104 -8.45 -16.09 -0.57
CA GLU A 104 -7.29 -16.88 -0.21
C GLU A 104 -6.53 -16.35 0.99
N GLY A 105 -6.93 -15.20 1.51
CA GLY A 105 -6.27 -14.59 2.65
C GLY A 105 -4.82 -14.20 2.36
N ARG A 106 -4.52 -13.87 1.12
CA ARG A 106 -3.15 -13.58 0.69
C ARG A 106 -2.84 -12.09 0.62
N GLU A 107 -3.79 -11.26 0.94
CA GLU A 107 -3.64 -9.81 0.89
C GLU A 107 -3.22 -9.27 2.24
N VAL A 108 -2.43 -8.21 2.21
CA VAL A 108 -1.91 -7.53 3.39
C VAL A 108 -1.99 -6.03 3.19
N PHE A 109 -2.49 -5.33 4.19
CA PHE A 109 -2.41 -3.87 4.20
C PHE A 109 -1.02 -3.43 4.60
N LEU A 110 -0.57 -2.38 3.95
CA LEU A 110 0.64 -1.65 4.34
C LEU A 110 0.19 -0.24 4.69
N GLY A 111 0.23 0.12 5.97
CA GLY A 111 -0.12 1.46 6.39
C GLY A 111 -0.96 1.47 7.65
N GLU A 112 -1.21 2.66 8.14
CA GLU A 112 -2.02 2.88 9.32
C GLU A 112 -3.35 3.47 8.92
N PHE A 113 -4.40 3.12 9.66
CA PHE A 113 -5.73 3.62 9.44
C PHE A 113 -6.19 4.36 10.68
N ASP A 114 -7.12 5.31 10.48
CA ASP A 114 -7.73 6.00 11.60
C ASP A 114 -8.52 5.08 12.47
N VAL A 115 -8.95 3.98 11.94
CA VAL A 115 -9.66 2.99 12.72
C VAL A 115 -8.64 2.13 13.41
N GLN A 116 -9.03 1.42 14.43
CA GLN A 116 -8.13 0.66 15.28
C GLN A 116 -7.54 -0.54 14.57
N ARG A 117 -6.89 -0.28 13.45
CA ARG A 117 -6.21 -1.33 12.72
C ARG A 117 -4.73 -1.06 12.71
N PRO A 118 -3.93 -1.99 13.16
CA PRO A 118 -2.50 -1.77 13.14
C PRO A 118 -1.95 -1.81 11.74
N LEU A 119 -0.77 -1.25 11.61
CA LEU A 119 -0.01 -1.31 10.39
C LEU A 119 0.28 -2.77 10.05
N LEU A 120 0.13 -3.12 8.78
CA LEU A 120 0.56 -4.40 8.26
C LEU A 120 -0.07 -5.57 9.01
N PHE A 121 -1.35 -5.74 8.82
CA PHE A 121 -2.03 -6.89 9.41
C PHE A 121 -2.68 -7.73 8.33
N CYS A 122 -2.96 -8.97 8.67
CA CYS A 122 -3.65 -9.90 7.79
C CYS A 122 -5.01 -10.20 8.38
N PRO A 123 -6.06 -10.12 7.61
CA PRO A 123 -7.38 -10.51 8.10
C PRO A 123 -7.46 -12.00 8.40
#